data_3d48434f2c06c839b6cb9399cf1cd2e5
#
_entry.id   3d48434f2c06c839b6cb9399cf1cd2e5
#
_cell.length_a   1.000
_cell.length_b   1.000
_cell.length_c   1.000
_cell.angle_alpha   90.00
_cell.angle_beta   90.00
_cell.angle_gamma   90.00
#
_symmetry.space_group_name_H-M   'P 1'
#
loop_
_entity.id
_entity.type
_entity.pdbx_description
1 polymer ?
#
loop_
_entity_poly.entity_id
_entity_poly.type
_entity_poly.pdbx_seq_one_letter_code
_entity_poly.pdbx_strand_id
1 'polypeptide(L)'
;MKAKGIYFVDVALLLVAVATCLTGVFLHKAGHFNTHEVWHNWAVAHIVSSVLMLLFGALHIYAHLGWYKSLLKGKTKGKSIITLMLSVLFVVVTMTGVVMLAMTFVPNTGVGLWHYVFGLALSVASIAHIVLRWQQLLKLKSAIR
;
A
#
# COMPACT_ATOMS: atom_id res chain seq x y z
N MET A 1 -16.16 -12.50 3.51
CA MET A 1 -15.94 -12.06 4.92
C MET A 1 -17.20 -11.39 5.45
N LYS A 2 -17.46 -11.42 6.79
CA LYS A 2 -18.54 -10.65 7.44
C LYS A 2 -18.16 -9.15 7.48
N ALA A 3 -19.15 -8.23 7.53
CA ALA A 3 -18.93 -6.78 7.54
C ALA A 3 -17.89 -6.31 8.59
N LYS A 4 -17.94 -6.88 9.80
CA LYS A 4 -16.98 -6.61 10.87
C LYS A 4 -15.52 -6.91 10.47
N GLY A 5 -15.31 -8.05 9.80
CA GLY A 5 -13.96 -8.43 9.34
C GLY A 5 -13.44 -7.53 8.21
N ILE A 6 -14.33 -7.12 7.28
CA ILE A 6 -13.97 -6.18 6.20
C ILE A 6 -13.56 -4.84 6.80
N TYR A 7 -14.36 -4.28 7.70
CA TYR A 7 -14.07 -3.02 8.36
C TYR A 7 -12.72 -3.04 9.11
N PHE A 8 -12.46 -4.13 9.85
CA PHE A 8 -11.17 -4.28 10.56
C PHE A 8 -9.98 -4.31 9.59
N VAL A 9 -10.08 -5.06 8.48
CA VAL A 9 -9.03 -5.13 7.46
C VAL A 9 -8.80 -3.77 6.82
N ASP A 10 -9.86 -3.03 6.48
CA ASP A 10 -9.76 -1.71 5.85
C ASP A 10 -9.10 -0.68 6.77
N VAL A 11 -9.46 -0.68 8.06
CA VAL A 11 -8.86 0.21 9.06
C VAL A 11 -7.39 -0.17 9.33
N ALA A 12 -7.09 -1.46 9.48
CA ALA A 12 -5.72 -1.93 9.68
C ALA A 12 -4.84 -1.59 8.47
N LEU A 13 -5.34 -1.80 7.24
CA LEU A 13 -4.63 -1.43 6.02
C LEU A 13 -4.35 0.08 5.96
N LEU A 14 -5.34 0.91 6.33
CA LEU A 14 -5.15 2.37 6.37
C LEU A 14 -4.01 2.76 7.32
N LEU A 15 -4.00 2.24 8.54
CA LEU A 15 -2.95 2.54 9.53
C LEU A 15 -1.58 2.09 9.06
N VAL A 16 -1.49 0.87 8.52
CA VAL A 16 -0.23 0.31 8.03
C VAL A 16 0.25 1.04 6.77
N ALA A 17 -0.65 1.46 5.87
CA ALA A 17 -0.30 2.26 4.70
C ALA A 17 0.32 3.61 5.10
N VAL A 18 -0.25 4.29 6.10
CA VAL A 18 0.33 5.54 6.64
C VAL A 18 1.72 5.27 7.23
N ALA A 19 1.88 4.21 8.05
CA ALA A 19 3.17 3.85 8.63
C ALA A 19 4.22 3.54 7.55
N THR A 20 3.85 2.77 6.51
CA THR A 20 4.76 2.42 5.41
C THR A 20 5.16 3.65 4.59
N CYS A 21 4.23 4.57 4.33
CA CYS A 21 4.53 5.82 3.64
C CYS A 21 5.52 6.68 4.45
N LEU A 22 5.25 6.89 5.74
CA LEU A 22 6.11 7.70 6.62
C LEU A 22 7.50 7.09 6.75
N THR A 23 7.60 5.79 7.03
CA THR A 23 8.89 5.10 7.16
C THR A 23 9.69 5.11 5.85
N GLY A 24 9.04 5.00 4.69
CA GLY A 24 9.68 5.11 3.38
C GLY A 24 10.26 6.50 3.11
N VAL A 25 9.53 7.56 3.46
CA VAL A 25 10.03 8.94 3.33
C VAL A 25 11.20 9.20 4.27
N PHE A 26 11.11 8.73 5.54
CA PHE A 26 12.22 8.88 6.49
C PHE A 26 13.44 8.05 6.10
N LEU A 27 13.24 6.84 5.58
CA LEU A 27 14.32 6.01 5.04
C LEU A 27 15.05 6.71 3.88
N HIS A 28 14.29 7.28 2.94
CA HIS A 28 14.88 8.02 1.82
C HIS A 28 15.71 9.21 2.31
N LYS A 29 15.18 10.01 3.25
CA LYS A 29 15.93 11.12 3.86
C LYS A 29 17.15 10.62 4.62
N ALA A 30 17.05 9.56 5.39
CA ALA A 30 18.16 9.01 6.15
C ALA A 30 19.32 8.56 5.26
N GLY A 31 19.05 8.05 4.07
CA GLY A 31 20.07 7.66 3.09
C GLY A 31 20.89 8.82 2.54
N HIS A 32 20.39 10.06 2.66
CA HIS A 32 21.09 11.24 2.17
C HIS A 32 21.81 12.06 3.25
N PHE A 33 21.34 12.02 4.50
CA PHE A 33 21.76 13.02 5.51
C PHE A 33 22.16 12.41 6.86
N ASN A 34 22.07 11.09 7.07
CA ASN A 34 22.24 10.49 8.38
C ASN A 34 23.32 9.40 8.42
N THR A 35 23.63 8.94 9.65
CA THR A 35 24.54 7.83 9.89
C THR A 35 23.93 6.51 9.40
N HIS A 36 24.78 5.50 9.16
CA HIS A 36 24.36 4.17 8.76
C HIS A 36 23.37 3.54 9.76
N GLU A 37 23.54 3.80 11.05
CA GLU A 37 22.65 3.27 12.10
C GLU A 37 21.22 3.85 11.97
N VAL A 38 21.08 5.15 11.76
CA VAL A 38 19.78 5.80 11.57
C VAL A 38 19.10 5.28 10.29
N TRP A 39 19.87 5.15 9.21
CA TRP A 39 19.36 4.57 7.95
C TRP A 39 18.88 3.13 8.18
N HIS A 40 19.67 2.29 8.86
CA HIS A 40 19.33 0.89 9.15
C HIS A 40 18.03 0.76 9.94
N ASN A 41 17.85 1.58 10.99
CA ASN A 41 16.64 1.56 11.81
C ASN A 41 15.39 1.91 10.99
N TRP A 42 15.47 2.91 10.10
CA TRP A 42 14.37 3.23 9.19
C TRP A 42 14.13 2.15 8.13
N ALA A 43 15.18 1.48 7.66
CA ALA A 43 15.06 0.36 6.73
C ALA A 43 14.29 -0.81 7.37
N VAL A 44 14.63 -1.19 8.60
CA VAL A 44 13.92 -2.23 9.35
C VAL A 44 12.45 -1.84 9.56
N ALA A 45 12.19 -0.61 10.01
CA ALA A 45 10.81 -0.13 10.22
C ALA A 45 10.00 -0.14 8.93
N HIS A 46 10.60 0.26 7.80
CA HIS A 46 9.95 0.25 6.49
C HIS A 46 9.68 -1.17 6.00
N ILE A 47 10.62 -2.09 6.15
CA ILE A 47 10.44 -3.51 5.76
C ILE A 47 9.29 -4.14 6.57
N VAL A 48 9.28 -3.97 7.89
CA VAL A 48 8.24 -4.54 8.76
C VAL A 48 6.86 -3.97 8.40
N SER A 49 6.74 -2.66 8.26
CA SER A 49 5.47 -2.03 7.87
C SER A 49 5.03 -2.44 6.46
N SER A 50 5.97 -2.64 5.52
CA SER A 50 5.68 -3.10 4.15
C SER A 50 5.18 -4.53 4.10
N VAL A 51 5.73 -5.44 4.91
CA VAL A 51 5.24 -6.83 5.04
C VAL A 51 3.81 -6.84 5.59
N LEU A 52 3.52 -6.02 6.60
CA LEU A 52 2.14 -5.87 7.12
C LEU A 52 1.21 -5.25 6.07
N MET A 53 1.69 -4.26 5.30
CA MET A 53 0.92 -3.67 4.20
C MET A 53 0.61 -4.70 3.12
N LEU A 54 1.56 -5.58 2.77
CA LEU A 54 1.34 -6.67 1.82
C LEU A 54 0.25 -7.63 2.33
N LEU A 55 0.32 -8.04 3.60
CA LEU A 55 -0.65 -8.93 4.22
C LEU A 55 -2.06 -8.32 4.23
N PHE A 56 -2.22 -7.11 4.78
CA PHE A 56 -3.54 -6.46 4.85
C PHE A 56 -4.03 -6.04 3.46
N GLY A 57 -3.16 -5.67 2.52
CA GLY A 57 -3.49 -5.41 1.14
C GLY A 57 -4.05 -6.64 0.43
N ALA A 58 -3.43 -7.81 0.61
CA ALA A 58 -3.93 -9.08 0.08
C ALA A 58 -5.30 -9.44 0.68
N LEU A 59 -5.48 -9.27 1.99
CA LEU A 59 -6.77 -9.50 2.66
C LEU A 59 -7.86 -8.53 2.19
N HIS A 60 -7.52 -7.26 1.95
CA HIS A 60 -8.42 -6.26 1.38
C HIS A 60 -8.86 -6.65 -0.04
N ILE A 61 -7.91 -7.02 -0.91
CA ILE A 61 -8.21 -7.50 -2.26
C ILE A 61 -9.12 -8.73 -2.19
N TYR A 62 -8.81 -9.68 -1.33
CA TYR A 62 -9.63 -10.87 -1.10
C TYR A 62 -11.06 -10.52 -0.65
N ALA A 63 -11.20 -9.59 0.29
CA ALA A 63 -12.51 -9.13 0.76
C ALA A 63 -13.36 -8.47 -0.35
N HIS A 64 -12.70 -7.86 -1.34
CA HIS A 64 -13.32 -7.15 -2.45
C HIS A 64 -13.23 -7.88 -3.81
N LEU A 65 -12.95 -9.19 -3.83
CA LEU A 65 -12.86 -9.99 -5.07
C LEU A 65 -14.10 -9.90 -5.96
N GLY A 66 -15.29 -9.69 -5.39
CA GLY A 66 -16.52 -9.47 -6.15
C GLY A 66 -16.44 -8.26 -7.10
N TRP A 67 -15.76 -7.20 -6.68
CA TRP A 67 -15.53 -6.03 -7.51
C TRP A 67 -14.61 -6.35 -8.70
N TYR A 68 -13.49 -7.06 -8.47
CA TYR A 68 -12.60 -7.49 -9.55
C TYR A 68 -13.28 -8.40 -10.56
N LYS A 69 -14.11 -9.35 -10.08
CA LYS A 69 -14.92 -10.21 -10.95
C LYS A 69 -15.93 -9.40 -11.79
N SER A 70 -16.52 -8.33 -11.25
CA SER A 70 -17.43 -7.47 -12.00
C SER A 70 -16.69 -6.57 -13.01
N LEU A 71 -15.46 -6.16 -12.71
CA LEU A 71 -14.60 -5.44 -13.64
C LEU A 71 -14.28 -6.27 -14.87
N LEU A 72 -13.89 -7.54 -14.67
CA LEU A 72 -13.60 -8.48 -15.78
C LEU A 72 -14.82 -8.72 -16.67
N LYS A 73 -16.04 -8.58 -16.13
CA LYS A 73 -17.30 -8.70 -16.88
C LYS A 73 -17.76 -7.38 -17.53
N GLY A 74 -16.93 -6.33 -17.53
CA GLY A 74 -17.24 -5.03 -18.12
C GLY A 74 -18.37 -4.25 -17.42
N LYS A 75 -18.75 -4.62 -16.17
CA LYS A 75 -19.92 -4.06 -15.48
C LYS A 75 -19.61 -2.83 -14.61
N THR A 76 -18.37 -2.38 -14.55
CA THR A 76 -17.95 -1.25 -13.71
C THR A 76 -17.70 -0.01 -14.55
N LYS A 77 -18.44 1.08 -14.28
CA LYS A 77 -18.28 2.38 -14.95
C LYS A 77 -17.42 3.33 -14.11
N GLY A 78 -16.49 4.08 -14.74
CA GLY A 78 -15.82 5.30 -14.28
C GLY A 78 -15.00 5.25 -12.97
N LYS A 79 -15.58 4.82 -11.85
CA LYS A 79 -14.92 4.75 -10.53
C LYS A 79 -13.91 3.62 -10.37
N SER A 80 -13.75 2.80 -11.41
CA SER A 80 -12.85 1.65 -11.43
C SER A 80 -11.40 2.01 -11.77
N ILE A 81 -11.15 3.14 -12.42
CA ILE A 81 -9.79 3.52 -12.88
C ILE A 81 -8.85 3.71 -11.70
N ILE A 82 -9.24 4.45 -10.67
CA ILE A 82 -8.39 4.69 -9.50
C ILE A 82 -8.06 3.37 -8.78
N THR A 83 -9.05 2.49 -8.62
CA THR A 83 -8.81 1.18 -7.99
C THR A 83 -7.89 0.30 -8.86
N LEU A 84 -8.03 0.36 -10.18
CA LEU A 84 -7.15 -0.36 -11.09
C LEU A 84 -5.71 0.19 -11.03
N MET A 85 -5.54 1.52 -11.07
CA MET A 85 -4.23 2.17 -10.91
C MET A 85 -3.58 1.79 -9.59
N LEU A 86 -4.34 1.80 -8.48
CA LEU A 86 -3.86 1.35 -7.18
C LEU A 86 -3.37 -0.09 -7.20
N SER A 87 -4.13 -0.99 -7.84
CA SER A 87 -3.76 -2.40 -7.93
C SER A 87 -2.46 -2.58 -8.71
N VAL A 88 -2.30 -1.87 -9.83
CA VAL A 88 -1.07 -1.89 -10.64
C VAL A 88 0.11 -1.31 -9.87
N LEU A 89 -0.05 -0.13 -9.25
CA LEU A 89 1.00 0.51 -8.45
C LEU A 89 1.39 -0.37 -7.26
N PHE A 90 0.43 -0.99 -6.58
CA PHE A 90 0.70 -1.91 -5.48
C PHE A 90 1.56 -3.10 -5.91
N VAL A 91 1.25 -3.71 -7.05
CA VAL A 91 2.07 -4.81 -7.61
C VAL A 91 3.47 -4.32 -7.96
N VAL A 92 3.60 -3.18 -8.66
CA VAL A 92 4.91 -2.63 -9.06
C VAL A 92 5.77 -2.30 -7.83
N VAL A 93 5.20 -1.63 -6.82
CA VAL A 93 5.91 -1.29 -5.57
C VAL A 93 6.31 -2.56 -4.81
N THR A 94 5.44 -3.55 -4.75
CA THR A 94 5.76 -4.84 -4.11
C THR A 94 6.92 -5.54 -4.84
N MET A 95 6.85 -5.64 -6.17
CA MET A 95 7.90 -6.29 -6.96
C MET A 95 9.25 -5.59 -6.83
N THR A 96 9.26 -4.26 -6.94
CA THR A 96 10.51 -3.50 -6.76
C THR A 96 11.06 -3.59 -5.33
N GLY A 97 10.21 -3.62 -4.32
CA GLY A 97 10.61 -3.85 -2.92
C GLY A 97 11.22 -5.24 -2.69
N VAL A 98 10.61 -6.29 -3.26
CA VAL A 98 11.15 -7.66 -3.20
C VAL A 98 12.50 -7.75 -3.92
N VAL A 99 12.64 -7.12 -5.09
CA VAL A 99 13.93 -7.08 -5.81
C VAL A 99 14.98 -6.39 -4.96
N MET A 100 14.67 -5.27 -4.31
CA MET A 100 15.62 -4.57 -3.42
C MET A 100 16.04 -5.45 -2.23
N LEU A 101 15.11 -6.20 -1.62
CA LEU A 101 15.45 -7.15 -0.56
C LEU A 101 16.36 -8.28 -1.05
N ALA A 102 16.13 -8.79 -2.26
CA ALA A 102 16.95 -9.85 -2.85
C ALA A 102 18.35 -9.35 -3.25
N MET A 103 18.50 -8.06 -3.55
CA MET A 103 19.72 -7.44 -4.04
C MET A 103 20.50 -6.68 -2.94
N THR A 104 20.36 -7.06 -1.67
CA THR A 104 20.94 -6.37 -0.50
C THR A 104 22.45 -6.13 -0.57
N PHE A 105 23.18 -6.85 -1.42
CA PHE A 105 24.64 -6.73 -1.57
C PHE A 105 25.08 -5.89 -2.79
N VAL A 106 24.14 -5.40 -3.60
CA VAL A 106 24.48 -4.60 -4.79
C VAL A 106 23.84 -3.20 -4.62
N PRO A 107 24.66 -2.13 -4.58
CA PRO A 107 24.13 -0.77 -4.57
C PRO A 107 23.31 -0.54 -5.85
N ASN A 108 22.00 -0.65 -5.79
CA ASN A 108 21.13 -0.45 -6.94
C ASN A 108 20.31 0.83 -6.76
N THR A 109 20.90 1.94 -7.15
CA THR A 109 20.28 3.26 -7.08
C THR A 109 19.07 3.39 -8.02
N GLY A 110 19.04 2.68 -9.15
CA GLY A 110 17.96 2.76 -10.13
C GLY A 110 16.66 2.15 -9.60
N VAL A 111 16.67 0.91 -9.12
CA VAL A 111 15.46 0.25 -8.58
C VAL A 111 14.94 0.97 -7.34
N GLY A 112 15.85 1.44 -6.46
CA GLY A 112 15.47 2.21 -5.27
C GLY A 112 14.76 3.51 -5.61
N LEU A 113 15.24 4.24 -6.63
CA LEU A 113 14.58 5.45 -7.10
C LEU A 113 13.17 5.16 -7.64
N TRP A 114 13.02 4.14 -8.50
CA TRP A 114 11.71 3.76 -9.03
C TRP A 114 10.76 3.29 -7.95
N HIS A 115 11.25 2.48 -6.99
CA HIS A 115 10.46 2.06 -5.82
C HIS A 115 9.92 3.27 -5.04
N TYR A 116 10.77 4.27 -4.79
CA TYR A 116 10.39 5.51 -4.10
C TYR A 116 9.34 6.30 -4.89
N VAL A 117 9.57 6.54 -6.18
CA VAL A 117 8.65 7.30 -7.04
C VAL A 117 7.28 6.61 -7.13
N PHE A 118 7.25 5.30 -7.40
CA PHE A 118 5.99 4.55 -7.44
C PHE A 118 5.32 4.44 -6.06
N GLY A 119 6.10 4.38 -4.99
CA GLY A 119 5.60 4.42 -3.61
C GLY A 119 4.89 5.74 -3.28
N LEU A 120 5.44 6.87 -3.70
CA LEU A 120 4.78 8.18 -3.59
C LEU A 120 3.50 8.23 -4.43
N ALA A 121 3.55 7.76 -5.68
CA ALA A 121 2.38 7.70 -6.54
C ALA A 121 1.27 6.82 -5.94
N LEU A 122 1.63 5.66 -5.37
CA LEU A 122 0.71 4.77 -4.65
C LEU A 122 0.09 5.50 -3.44
N SER A 123 0.87 6.26 -2.68
CA SER A 123 0.38 7.01 -1.52
C SER A 123 -0.64 8.08 -1.91
N VAL A 124 -0.37 8.86 -2.97
CA VAL A 124 -1.31 9.87 -3.49
C VAL A 124 -2.59 9.22 -4.01
N ALA A 125 -2.46 8.14 -4.79
CA ALA A 125 -3.62 7.40 -5.31
C ALA A 125 -4.44 6.75 -4.18
N SER A 126 -3.80 6.32 -3.09
CA SER A 126 -4.47 5.78 -1.90
C SER A 126 -5.30 6.84 -1.19
N ILE A 127 -4.79 8.05 -1.04
CA ILE A 127 -5.55 9.19 -0.47
C ILE A 127 -6.80 9.45 -1.30
N ALA A 128 -6.66 9.54 -2.62
CA ALA A 128 -7.80 9.74 -3.53
C ALA A 128 -8.83 8.60 -3.40
N HIS A 129 -8.36 7.34 -3.32
CA HIS A 129 -9.24 6.18 -3.14
C HIS A 129 -9.99 6.25 -1.81
N ILE A 130 -9.32 6.57 -0.71
CA ILE A 130 -9.93 6.69 0.62
C ILE A 130 -11.01 7.78 0.61
N VAL A 131 -10.72 8.96 0.08
CA VAL A 131 -11.68 10.07 -0.01
C VAL A 131 -12.93 9.64 -0.78
N LEU A 132 -12.75 8.99 -1.95
CA LEU A 132 -13.88 8.55 -2.77
C LEU A 132 -14.68 7.41 -2.14
N ARG A 133 -14.08 6.62 -1.25
CA ARG A 133 -14.71 5.45 -0.59
C ARG A 133 -15.10 5.71 0.86
N TRP A 134 -14.86 6.92 1.38
CA TRP A 134 -15.10 7.26 2.79
C TRP A 134 -16.51 6.90 3.28
N GLN A 135 -17.53 7.24 2.48
CA GLN A 135 -18.92 6.92 2.80
C GLN A 135 -19.19 5.40 2.92
N GLN A 136 -18.45 4.57 2.18
CA GLN A 136 -18.58 3.11 2.26
C GLN A 136 -17.99 2.58 3.56
N LEU A 137 -16.85 3.12 3.99
CA LEU A 137 -16.23 2.79 5.27
C LEU A 137 -17.14 3.15 6.46
N LEU A 138 -17.80 4.33 6.40
CA LEU A 138 -18.77 4.75 7.43
C LEU A 138 -20.01 3.84 7.48
N LYS A 139 -20.51 3.39 6.32
CA LYS A 139 -21.62 2.42 6.24
C LYS A 139 -21.23 1.06 6.84
N LEU A 140 -20.01 0.58 6.60
CA LEU A 140 -19.50 -0.64 7.23
C LEU A 140 -19.43 -0.49 8.75
N LYS A 141 -18.97 0.65 9.26
CA LYS A 141 -18.94 0.95 10.69
C LYS A 141 -20.33 0.91 11.33
N SER A 142 -21.35 1.49 10.68
CA SER A 142 -22.74 1.50 11.20
C SER A 142 -23.38 0.11 11.18
N ALA A 143 -23.01 -0.76 10.24
CA ALA A 143 -23.51 -2.14 10.14
C ALA A 143 -22.93 -3.09 11.21
N ILE A 144 -21.98 -2.64 12.03
CA ILE A 144 -21.30 -3.42 13.09
C ILE A 144 -21.88 -3.08 14.47
N ARG A 145 -22.55 -1.93 14.60
CA ARG A 145 -23.26 -1.52 15.81
C ARG A 145 -24.61 -2.20 15.89
#